data_cbdfd2d5894055d67f4e0d7ff1182f06
#
_entry.id   cbdfd2d5894055d67f4e0d7ff1182f06
#
_cell.length_a   1.000
_cell.length_b   1.000
_cell.length_c   1.000
_cell.angle_alpha   90.00
_cell.angle_beta   90.00
_cell.angle_gamma   90.00
#
_symmetry.space_group_name_H-M   'P 1'
#
loop_
_entity.id
_entity.type
_entity.pdbx_description
1 polymer ?
#
loop_
_entity_poly.entity_id
_entity_poly.type
_entity_poly.pdbx_seq_one_letter_code
_entity_poly.pdbx_strand_id
1 'polypeptide(L)'
;MVATRERRKRTRIALRWPVYLYREQGGPSIESLTENLTSNGFYCVSKELFQLGEQLECVIAIPAGAFGYSADPIRLQCRVKVMRIENQIDRFGLGCAIEDYELLTQSEPLRAMAADPHR
;
A
#
# COMPACT_ATOMS: atom_id res chain seq x y z
N MET A 1 -22.70 -14.10 17.48
CA MET A 1 -21.95 -13.40 18.07
C MET A 1 -20.57 -13.61 18.00
N VAL A 2 -20.11 -14.66 18.40
CA VAL A 2 -18.73 -14.97 18.31
C VAL A 2 -18.26 -14.92 16.88
N ALA A 3 -19.09 -15.39 15.98
CA ALA A 3 -18.72 -15.42 14.59
C ALA A 3 -18.42 -14.02 14.04
N THR A 4 -19.13 -13.04 14.49
CA THR A 4 -18.89 -11.71 14.02
C THR A 4 -17.53 -11.20 14.45
N ARG A 5 -17.16 -11.50 15.68
CA ARG A 5 -15.87 -11.09 16.14
C ARG A 5 -14.77 -11.80 15.42
N GLU A 6 -14.97 -13.05 15.13
CA GLU A 6 -13.96 -13.79 14.42
C GLU A 6 -13.73 -13.25 13.04
N ARG A 7 -14.79 -12.85 12.37
CA ARG A 7 -14.63 -12.29 11.07
C ARG A 7 -13.80 -11.02 11.10
N ARG A 8 -14.04 -10.19 12.10
CA ARG A 8 -13.27 -8.99 12.22
C ARG A 8 -11.81 -9.26 12.45
N LYS A 9 -11.50 -10.23 13.28
CA LYS A 9 -10.13 -10.55 13.53
C LYS A 9 -9.44 -11.05 12.30
N ARG A 10 -10.08 -11.90 11.54
CA ARG A 10 -9.46 -12.40 10.34
C ARG A 10 -9.20 -11.29 9.35
N THR A 11 -10.11 -10.36 9.23
CA THR A 11 -9.93 -9.28 8.32
C THR A 11 -8.73 -8.44 8.70
N ARG A 12 -8.55 -8.25 9.98
CA ARG A 12 -7.48 -7.44 10.40
C ARG A 12 -6.13 -8.02 10.23
N ILE A 13 -5.97 -9.28 10.37
CA ILE A 13 -4.64 -9.84 10.41
C ILE A 13 -4.13 -10.39 9.12
N ALA A 14 -4.88 -10.37 8.08
CA ALA A 14 -4.49 -11.10 6.90
C ALA A 14 -3.72 -10.33 5.86
N LEU A 15 -3.63 -9.03 5.96
CA LEU A 15 -3.22 -8.27 4.79
C LEU A 15 -1.85 -7.64 4.94
N ARG A 16 -0.84 -8.47 4.72
CA ARG A 16 0.52 -8.00 4.69
C ARG A 16 1.07 -8.25 3.31
N TRP A 17 0.90 -7.29 2.45
CA TRP A 17 1.32 -7.42 1.07
C TRP A 17 2.43 -6.44 0.77
N PRO A 18 3.32 -6.76 -0.18
CA PRO A 18 4.37 -5.82 -0.55
C PRO A 18 3.79 -4.51 -1.05
N VAL A 19 4.39 -3.42 -0.62
CA VAL A 19 4.00 -2.10 -1.08
C VAL A 19 5.25 -1.35 -1.50
N TYR A 20 5.15 -0.63 -2.60
CA TYR A 20 6.25 0.16 -3.13
C TYR A 20 5.82 1.60 -3.13
N LEU A 21 6.58 2.45 -2.45
CA LEU A 21 6.25 3.85 -2.27
C LEU A 21 7.11 4.70 -3.19
N TYR A 22 6.50 5.65 -3.86
CA TYR A 22 7.19 6.53 -4.80
C TYR A 22 6.93 7.96 -4.40
N ARG A 23 8.00 8.71 -4.21
CA ARG A 23 7.87 10.12 -3.86
C ARG A 23 7.60 10.94 -5.09
N GLU A 24 6.91 12.06 -4.91
CA GLU A 24 6.60 12.93 -6.04
C GLU A 24 7.82 13.49 -6.71
N GLN A 25 8.85 13.78 -5.94
CA GLN A 25 10.05 14.35 -6.52
C GLN A 25 10.90 13.31 -7.25
N GLY A 26 10.49 12.06 -7.20
CA GLY A 26 11.23 11.03 -7.90
C GLY A 26 12.20 10.31 -6.99
N GLY A 27 13.10 9.56 -7.60
CA GLY A 27 14.04 8.75 -6.84
C GLY A 27 13.61 7.31 -6.79
N PRO A 28 14.37 6.49 -6.09
CA PRO A 28 14.05 5.06 -6.02
C PRO A 28 12.81 4.80 -5.19
N SER A 29 12.15 3.72 -5.49
CA SER A 29 11.00 3.32 -4.70
C SER A 29 11.46 2.81 -3.34
N ILE A 30 10.57 2.89 -2.38
CA ILE A 30 10.83 2.40 -1.04
C ILE A 30 9.90 1.22 -0.82
N GLU A 31 10.47 0.07 -0.50
CA GLU A 31 9.71 -1.16 -0.34
C GLU A 31 9.34 -1.40 1.10
N SER A 32 8.13 -1.88 1.31
CA SER A 32 7.67 -2.21 2.64
C SER A 32 6.59 -3.28 2.53
N LEU A 33 5.93 -3.56 3.64
CA LEU A 33 4.79 -4.45 3.70
C LEU A 33 3.65 -3.70 4.35
N THR A 34 2.46 -3.89 3.81
CA THR A 34 1.28 -3.26 4.40
C THR A 34 0.88 -3.98 5.67
N GLU A 35 0.24 -3.24 6.55
CA GLU A 35 -0.45 -3.81 7.70
C GLU A 35 -1.78 -3.12 7.80
N ASN A 36 -2.80 -3.85 8.21
CA ASN A 36 -4.13 -3.31 8.42
C ASN A 36 -4.69 -2.60 7.19
N LEU A 37 -4.47 -3.20 6.03
CA LEU A 37 -4.93 -2.60 4.79
C LEU A 37 -6.44 -2.62 4.69
N THR A 38 -7.02 -1.46 4.41
CA THR A 38 -8.43 -1.31 4.12
C THR A 38 -8.56 -0.38 2.93
N SER A 39 -9.77 -0.15 2.49
CA SER A 39 -9.97 0.79 1.38
C SER A 39 -9.63 2.22 1.79
N ASN A 40 -9.51 2.48 3.07
CA ASN A 40 -9.20 3.84 3.55
C ASN A 40 -7.72 4.09 3.75
N GLY A 41 -6.92 3.03 3.88
CA GLY A 41 -5.51 3.25 4.10
C GLY A 41 -4.82 2.01 4.64
N PHE A 42 -3.58 2.19 5.03
CA PHE A 42 -2.77 1.11 5.56
C PHE A 42 -1.65 1.68 6.42
N TYR A 43 -1.02 0.78 7.13
CA TYR A 43 0.16 1.10 7.91
C TYR A 43 1.33 0.34 7.28
N CYS A 44 2.50 0.95 7.29
CA CYS A 44 3.71 0.26 6.85
C CYS A 44 4.90 0.87 7.56
N VAL A 45 6.04 0.23 7.39
CA VAL A 45 7.25 0.65 8.09
C VAL A 45 8.31 1.00 7.05
N SER A 46 9.06 2.06 7.31
CA SER A 46 10.06 2.54 6.37
C SER A 46 11.32 2.92 7.10
N LYS A 47 12.45 2.72 6.45
CA LYS A 47 13.71 3.25 6.97
C LYS A 47 13.91 4.69 6.56
N GLU A 48 13.14 5.16 5.62
CA GLU A 48 13.22 6.54 5.15
C GLU A 48 12.24 7.41 5.91
N LEU A 49 12.64 8.63 6.18
CA LEU A 49 11.76 9.57 6.85
C LEU A 49 10.88 10.26 5.83
N PHE A 50 9.60 10.36 6.16
CA PHE A 50 8.64 11.08 5.35
C PHE A 50 8.11 12.25 6.18
N GLN A 51 7.32 13.10 5.57
CA GLN A 51 6.74 14.22 6.26
C GLN A 51 5.25 14.02 6.38
N LEU A 52 4.67 14.54 7.46
CA LEU A 52 3.22 14.51 7.59
C LEU A 52 2.60 15.28 6.44
N GLY A 53 1.59 14.71 5.84
CA GLY A 53 0.92 15.34 4.71
C GLY A 53 1.58 15.07 3.38
N GLU A 54 2.72 14.40 3.39
CA GLU A 54 3.40 14.09 2.13
C GLU A 54 2.54 13.17 1.28
N GLN A 55 2.44 13.46 0.01
CA GLN A 55 1.66 12.62 -0.90
C GLN A 55 2.59 11.72 -1.68
N LEU A 56 2.20 10.48 -1.82
CA LEU A 56 3.00 9.45 -2.47
C LEU A 56 2.15 8.69 -3.45
N GLU A 57 2.79 8.21 -4.50
CA GLU A 57 2.18 7.15 -5.30
C GLU A 57 2.64 5.84 -4.72
N CYS A 58 1.78 4.84 -4.73
CA CYS A 58 2.22 3.55 -4.27
C CYS A 58 1.57 2.43 -5.06
N VAL A 59 2.24 1.29 -5.03
CA VAL A 59 1.74 0.10 -5.68
C VAL A 59 1.75 -1.01 -4.64
N ILE A 60 0.60 -1.63 -4.44
CA ILE A 60 0.49 -2.76 -3.52
C ILE A 60 0.33 -4.00 -4.38
N ALA A 61 1.21 -4.97 -4.17
CA ALA A 61 1.18 -6.20 -4.93
C ALA A 61 0.29 -7.22 -4.22
N ILE A 62 -0.82 -7.56 -4.84
CA ILE A 62 -1.80 -8.47 -4.27
C ILE A 62 -1.60 -9.83 -4.93
N PRO A 63 -1.28 -10.86 -4.15
CA PRO A 63 -0.95 -12.15 -4.75
C PRO A 63 -2.13 -12.81 -5.42
N ALA A 64 -1.83 -13.71 -6.34
CA ALA A 64 -2.84 -14.49 -7.02
C ALA A 64 -3.68 -15.22 -6.00
N GLY A 65 -4.97 -15.24 -6.24
CA GLY A 65 -5.86 -15.99 -5.37
C GLY A 65 -6.20 -15.33 -4.05
N ALA A 66 -5.71 -14.13 -3.82
CA ALA A 66 -5.96 -13.47 -2.53
C ALA A 66 -7.43 -13.26 -2.26
N PHE A 67 -8.21 -13.05 -3.29
CA PHE A 67 -9.64 -12.84 -3.12
C PHE A 67 -10.44 -14.10 -3.40
N GLY A 68 -9.79 -15.21 -3.63
CA GLY A 68 -10.46 -16.49 -3.74
C GLY A 68 -11.03 -16.81 -5.10
N TYR A 69 -11.00 -15.90 -6.03
CA TYR A 69 -11.57 -16.21 -7.32
C TYR A 69 -10.78 -15.71 -8.51
N SER A 70 -9.68 -15.08 -8.26
CA SER A 70 -8.83 -14.64 -9.36
C SER A 70 -7.56 -15.42 -9.33
N ALA A 71 -7.16 -15.94 -10.48
CA ALA A 71 -5.91 -16.67 -10.56
C ALA A 71 -4.72 -15.77 -10.75
N ASP A 72 -4.95 -14.54 -11.15
CA ASP A 72 -3.86 -13.65 -11.49
C ASP A 72 -3.53 -12.70 -10.36
N PRO A 73 -2.25 -12.35 -10.23
CA PRO A 73 -1.91 -11.28 -9.28
C PRO A 73 -2.51 -9.96 -9.74
N ILE A 74 -2.75 -9.10 -8.77
CA ILE A 74 -3.34 -7.80 -9.03
C ILE A 74 -2.43 -6.76 -8.41
N ARG A 75 -2.37 -5.61 -9.03
CA ARG A 75 -1.68 -4.47 -8.47
C ARG A 75 -2.68 -3.41 -8.11
N LEU A 76 -2.54 -2.89 -6.91
CA LEU A 76 -3.38 -1.78 -6.47
C LEU A 76 -2.50 -0.54 -6.55
N GLN A 77 -2.82 0.32 -7.50
CA GLN A 77 -2.07 1.56 -7.68
C GLN A 77 -2.81 2.65 -6.94
N CYS A 78 -2.16 3.30 -6.00
CA CYS A 78 -2.82 4.23 -5.11
C CYS A 78 -2.11 5.55 -5.04
N ARG A 79 -2.87 6.58 -4.74
CA ARG A 79 -2.29 7.82 -4.25
C ARG A 79 -2.61 7.91 -2.78
N VAL A 80 -1.59 8.13 -1.97
CA VAL A 80 -1.76 8.15 -0.52
C VAL A 80 -1.16 9.39 0.09
N LYS A 81 -1.60 9.69 1.28
CA LYS A 81 -1.07 10.80 2.07
C LYS A 81 -0.61 10.26 3.41
N VAL A 82 0.57 10.67 3.84
CA VAL A 82 1.11 10.24 5.12
C VAL A 82 0.40 11.04 6.21
N MET A 83 -0.40 10.33 7.01
CA MET A 83 -1.22 10.97 8.03
C MET A 83 -0.62 10.85 9.42
N ARG A 84 0.26 9.88 9.62
CA ARG A 84 0.81 9.65 10.94
C ARG A 84 2.19 9.05 10.80
N ILE A 85 3.11 9.48 11.64
CA ILE A 85 4.46 8.93 11.66
C ILE A 85 4.79 8.56 13.08
N GLU A 86 5.25 7.33 13.29
CA GLU A 86 5.66 6.85 14.59
C GLU A 86 7.13 6.53 14.55
N ASN A 87 7.89 7.09 15.46
CA ASN A 87 9.30 6.79 15.54
C ASN A 87 9.49 5.44 16.21
N GLN A 88 10.28 4.61 15.59
CA GLN A 88 10.66 3.33 16.15
C GLN A 88 12.18 3.29 16.20
N ILE A 89 12.73 2.24 16.74
CA ILE A 89 14.14 2.24 17.06
C ILE A 89 15.03 2.58 15.87
N ASP A 90 14.87 1.95 14.74
CA ASP A 90 15.69 2.26 13.59
C ASP A 90 14.85 2.38 12.33
N ARG A 91 13.61 2.80 12.49
CA ARG A 91 12.69 2.92 11.36
C ARG A 91 11.53 3.80 11.75
N PHE A 92 10.64 4.03 10.81
CA PHE A 92 9.47 4.88 11.02
C PHE A 92 8.23 4.11 10.65
N GLY A 93 7.21 4.16 11.48
CA GLY A 93 5.92 3.62 11.14
C GLY A 93 5.10 4.70 10.46
N LEU A 94 4.45 4.35 9.35
CA LEU A 94 3.70 5.31 8.56
C LEU A 94 2.25 4.89 8.49
N GLY A 95 1.37 5.77 8.90
CA GLY A 95 -0.05 5.59 8.67
C GLY A 95 -0.43 6.36 7.43
N CYS A 96 -0.88 5.68 6.40
CA CYS A 96 -1.16 6.28 5.11
C CYS A 96 -2.64 6.21 4.80
N ALA A 97 -3.22 7.33 4.38
CA ALA A 97 -4.60 7.36 3.93
C ALA A 97 -4.62 7.24 2.42
N ILE A 98 -5.49 6.39 1.91
CA ILE A 98 -5.64 6.21 0.48
C ILE A 98 -6.61 7.25 -0.03
N GLU A 99 -6.15 8.08 -0.96
CA GLU A 99 -6.97 9.13 -1.54
C GLU A 99 -7.63 8.66 -2.81
N ASP A 100 -6.98 7.75 -3.53
CA ASP A 100 -7.48 7.29 -4.80
C ASP A 100 -6.79 5.99 -5.12
N TYR A 101 -7.46 5.09 -5.83
CA TYR A 101 -6.83 3.83 -6.19
C TYR A 101 -7.45 3.24 -7.42
N GLU A 102 -6.71 2.33 -8.03
CA GLU A 102 -7.13 1.60 -9.20
C GLU A 102 -6.55 0.20 -9.15
N LEU A 103 -7.35 -0.78 -9.47
CA LEU A 103 -6.90 -2.16 -9.54
C LEU A 103 -6.46 -2.47 -10.96
N LEU A 104 -5.27 -3.01 -11.09
CA LEU A 104 -4.73 -3.37 -12.39
C LEU A 104 -4.38 -4.84 -12.40
N THR A 105 -4.69 -5.51 -13.49
CA THR A 105 -4.28 -6.89 -13.63
C THR A 105 -2.82 -6.93 -14.01
N GLN A 106 -2.25 -8.11 -13.93
CA GLN A 106 -0.86 -8.26 -14.24
C GLN A 106 -0.55 -7.88 -15.67
N SER A 107 -1.49 -8.05 -16.57
CA SER A 107 -1.25 -7.76 -17.96
C SER A 107 -1.26 -6.28 -18.29
N GLU A 108 -1.69 -5.45 -17.35
CA GLU A 108 -1.75 -4.03 -17.60
C GLU A 108 -0.49 -3.35 -17.08
N PRO A 109 0.10 -2.47 -17.85
CA PRO A 109 1.30 -1.82 -17.39
C PRO A 109 1.00 -0.77 -16.33
N LEU A 110 2.01 -0.46 -15.53
CA LEU A 110 1.89 0.58 -14.53
C LEU A 110 2.24 1.91 -15.17
N ARG A 111 1.39 2.30 -16.09
CA ARG A 111 1.69 3.44 -16.87
C ARG A 111 1.86 4.71 -16.12
N ALA A 112 1.06 4.95 -15.12
CA ALA A 112 1.16 6.18 -14.37
C ALA A 112 2.47 6.32 -13.65
N MET A 113 3.00 5.22 -13.18
CA MET A 113 4.25 5.28 -12.49
C MET A 113 5.42 5.29 -13.43
N ALA A 114 5.34 4.46 -14.43
CA ALA A 114 6.43 4.34 -15.33
C ALA A 114 6.60 5.56 -16.18
N ALA A 115 5.53 6.15 -16.52
CA ALA A 115 5.63 7.24 -17.40
C ALA A 115 5.97 8.49 -16.76
N ASP A 116 5.87 8.49 -15.64
CA ASP A 116 6.11 9.56 -15.01
C ASP A 116 7.17 9.98 -15.30
N PRO A 117 7.47 10.34 -15.55
CA PRO A 117 8.01 10.87 -16.10
C PRO A 117 7.99 11.01 -17.34
N HIS A 118 7.91 10.80 -17.84
CA HIS A 118 8.16 10.93 -18.90
C HIS A 118 7.83 10.57 -19.89
N ARG A 119 7.34 10.30 -19.89
CA ARG A 119 7.07 9.88 -20.91
C ARG A 119 6.56 10.48 -21.55
#